data_b13bc8a68ae8a445d1d9d077b1e369df
#
_entry.id   b13bc8a68ae8a445d1d9d077b1e369df
#
_cell.length_a   1.000
_cell.length_b   1.000
_cell.length_c   1.000
_cell.angle_alpha   90.00
_cell.angle_beta   90.00
_cell.angle_gamma   90.00
#
_symmetry.space_group_name_H-M   'P 1'
#
loop_
_entity.id
_entity.type
_entity.pdbx_description
1 polymer ?
#
loop_
_entity_poly.entity_id
_entity_poly.type
_entity_poly.pdbx_seq_one_letter_code
_entity_poly.pdbx_strand_id
1 'polypeptide(L)'
;MKKYMVLFMLSGLGLAASAQSKEGMLYINKSLSADAIQQVEANTSGGGIQVSGVNPSEARIEVYVSGNNGHYSDLSKEEVQKRLEEDYEFSITSSNHKLVAIAKTKRGFHNWKRSLNISFAIFVPSESSTHLNTSGGGIMLDNLSGTEDFNTSGGGLHVKKVSGQITGRTSGGGIHVEDSKENIDLSTSGGGIEAERCSGNIRLNTSGGSLELNDLDGNISAVTSGGGINGEKIKGELSTHTSGGSINLEDLSASIDASTSGGNIDVQITQPGKYVKLRNSGGRIDLRIPKNIGFNLNINAEKISTESLSNFNGTFKEDEIYGSLNGGGIPVTVDAGGGRIHLSFK
;
A
#
# COMPACT_ATOMS: atom_id res chain seq x y z
N MET A 1 -13.87 -32.18 -53.37
CA MET A 1 -13.97 -32.38 -51.92
C MET A 1 -12.80 -31.64 -51.27
N LYS A 2 -13.03 -30.43 -50.79
CA LYS A 2 -12.00 -29.61 -50.07
C LYS A 2 -12.21 -29.80 -48.59
N LYS A 3 -11.19 -30.34 -47.90
CA LYS A 3 -11.15 -30.50 -46.46
C LYS A 3 -10.69 -29.18 -45.85
N TYR A 4 -11.56 -28.54 -45.03
CA TYR A 4 -11.20 -27.41 -44.19
C TYR A 4 -10.66 -27.94 -42.88
N MET A 5 -9.38 -27.62 -42.62
CA MET A 5 -8.68 -27.89 -41.36
C MET A 5 -8.89 -26.67 -40.46
N VAL A 6 -9.73 -26.83 -39.43
CA VAL A 6 -9.96 -25.79 -38.43
C VAL A 6 -8.80 -25.86 -37.43
N LEU A 7 -7.96 -24.83 -37.43
CA LEU A 7 -6.85 -24.65 -36.48
C LEU A 7 -7.43 -23.99 -35.21
N PHE A 8 -7.58 -24.76 -34.13
CA PHE A 8 -7.88 -24.24 -32.82
C PHE A 8 -6.63 -23.53 -32.26
N MET A 9 -6.59 -22.19 -32.28
CA MET A 9 -5.67 -21.40 -31.48
C MET A 9 -6.10 -21.45 -30.03
N LEU A 10 -5.43 -22.24 -29.20
CA LEU A 10 -5.47 -22.07 -27.75
C LEU A 10 -4.74 -20.77 -27.42
N SER A 11 -5.48 -19.73 -27.12
CA SER A 11 -4.97 -18.52 -26.48
C SER A 11 -4.70 -18.85 -25.00
N GLY A 12 -3.48 -19.28 -24.70
CA GLY A 12 -2.98 -19.34 -23.33
C GLY A 12 -2.88 -17.91 -22.80
N LEU A 13 -3.81 -17.52 -21.92
CA LEU A 13 -3.60 -16.37 -21.03
C LEU A 13 -2.44 -16.75 -20.09
N GLY A 14 -1.24 -16.33 -20.46
CA GLY A 14 -0.09 -16.30 -19.58
C GLY A 14 -0.39 -15.27 -18.49
N LEU A 15 -0.63 -15.75 -17.26
CA LEU A 15 -0.48 -14.95 -16.06
C LEU A 15 0.96 -14.44 -16.04
N ALA A 16 1.16 -13.20 -16.47
CA ALA A 16 2.39 -12.47 -16.21
C ALA A 16 2.39 -12.13 -14.71
N ALA A 17 2.79 -13.10 -13.87
CA ALA A 17 3.39 -12.77 -12.60
C ALA A 17 4.57 -11.86 -12.96
N SER A 18 4.52 -10.60 -12.58
CA SER A 18 5.65 -9.69 -12.60
C SER A 18 6.68 -10.24 -11.61
N ALA A 19 7.42 -11.28 -12.07
CA ALA A 19 8.61 -11.70 -11.39
C ALA A 19 9.56 -10.51 -11.47
N GLN A 20 9.75 -9.81 -10.35
CA GLN A 20 10.96 -9.03 -10.17
C GLN A 20 12.10 -9.97 -10.54
N SER A 21 12.79 -9.69 -11.65
CA SER A 21 13.80 -10.59 -12.21
C SER A 21 14.74 -10.98 -11.07
N LYS A 22 14.96 -12.28 -10.88
CA LYS A 22 15.96 -12.81 -9.94
C LYS A 22 17.33 -12.34 -10.43
N GLU A 23 17.67 -11.11 -10.05
CA GLU A 23 18.88 -10.44 -10.50
C GLU A 23 20.05 -10.98 -9.68
N GLY A 24 20.85 -11.84 -10.27
CA GLY A 24 22.04 -12.37 -9.64
C GLY A 24 22.25 -13.88 -9.84
N MET A 25 23.41 -14.34 -9.45
CA MET A 25 23.77 -15.76 -9.43
C MET A 25 23.11 -16.45 -8.22
N LEU A 26 22.44 -17.57 -8.44
CA LEU A 26 21.98 -18.43 -7.36
C LEU A 26 23.21 -19.01 -6.64
N TYR A 27 23.46 -18.53 -5.43
CA TYR A 27 24.61 -18.91 -4.61
C TYR A 27 24.29 -20.06 -3.65
N ILE A 28 23.13 -20.00 -2.99
CA ILE A 28 22.63 -21.04 -2.08
C ILE A 28 21.19 -21.39 -2.46
N ASN A 29 20.88 -22.69 -2.41
CA ASN A 29 19.52 -23.22 -2.39
C ASN A 29 19.48 -24.29 -1.29
N LYS A 30 18.74 -24.01 -0.19
CA LYS A 30 18.66 -24.91 0.95
C LYS A 30 17.20 -25.23 1.27
N SER A 31 16.87 -26.54 1.31
CA SER A 31 15.55 -26.98 1.76
C SER A 31 15.34 -26.70 3.26
N LEU A 32 14.13 -26.31 3.61
CA LEU A 32 13.66 -26.08 4.98
C LEU A 32 12.43 -26.96 5.31
N SER A 33 12.10 -27.91 4.45
CA SER A 33 10.89 -28.74 4.58
C SER A 33 10.84 -29.57 5.88
N ALA A 34 12.00 -29.91 6.44
CA ALA A 34 12.11 -30.63 7.70
C ALA A 34 12.09 -29.72 8.94
N ASP A 35 12.21 -28.40 8.77
CA ASP A 35 12.43 -27.46 9.87
C ASP A 35 11.12 -26.87 10.44
N ALA A 36 9.97 -27.12 9.78
CA ALA A 36 8.65 -26.62 10.15
C ALA A 36 8.67 -25.13 10.58
N ILE A 37 9.20 -24.27 9.70
CA ILE A 37 9.44 -22.85 9.99
C ILE A 37 8.13 -22.14 10.36
N GLN A 38 8.14 -21.39 11.44
CA GLN A 38 7.06 -20.54 11.95
C GLN A 38 7.49 -19.06 12.03
N GLN A 39 8.80 -18.80 12.07
CA GLN A 39 9.34 -17.45 12.16
C GLN A 39 10.49 -17.27 11.18
N VAL A 40 10.52 -16.13 10.53
CA VAL A 40 11.57 -15.74 9.59
C VAL A 40 12.17 -14.41 10.05
N GLU A 41 13.48 -14.40 10.29
CA GLU A 41 14.24 -13.17 10.47
C GLU A 41 15.24 -13.05 9.31
N ALA A 42 15.11 -12.00 8.49
CA ALA A 42 16.03 -11.76 7.40
C ALA A 42 16.56 -10.33 7.40
N ASN A 43 17.87 -10.20 7.22
CA ASN A 43 18.54 -8.90 7.27
C ASN A 43 19.65 -8.81 6.23
N THR A 44 19.54 -7.86 5.30
CA THR A 44 20.55 -7.63 4.28
C THR A 44 20.91 -6.14 4.14
N SER A 45 22.14 -5.82 3.75
CA SER A 45 22.56 -4.43 3.54
C SER A 45 22.20 -3.89 2.15
N GLY A 46 22.11 -4.74 1.12
CA GLY A 46 22.00 -4.24 -0.25
C GLY A 46 20.91 -4.88 -1.10
N GLY A 47 20.63 -6.16 -0.91
CA GLY A 47 19.69 -6.91 -1.74
C GLY A 47 18.24 -6.81 -1.28
N GLY A 48 17.34 -7.33 -2.10
CA GLY A 48 15.92 -7.47 -1.76
C GLY A 48 15.63 -8.69 -0.90
N ILE A 49 14.46 -8.68 -0.25
CA ILE A 49 13.95 -9.82 0.50
C ILE A 49 12.56 -10.15 -0.02
N GLN A 50 12.38 -11.39 -0.47
CA GLN A 50 11.08 -11.94 -0.84
C GLN A 50 10.71 -13.07 0.12
N VAL A 51 9.50 -13.04 0.68
CA VAL A 51 8.95 -14.15 1.46
C VAL A 51 7.60 -14.55 0.87
N SER A 52 7.46 -15.84 0.58
CA SER A 52 6.22 -16.38 0.00
C SER A 52 5.73 -17.58 0.80
N GLY A 53 4.45 -17.56 1.14
CA GLY A 53 3.76 -18.67 1.77
C GLY A 53 3.52 -19.81 0.78
N VAL A 54 4.04 -21.00 1.11
CA VAL A 54 3.97 -22.22 0.29
C VAL A 54 3.55 -23.41 1.14
N ASN A 55 3.32 -24.55 0.49
CA ASN A 55 3.16 -25.81 1.22
C ASN A 55 4.45 -26.15 2.00
N PRO A 56 4.36 -26.72 3.22
CA PRO A 56 5.55 -27.03 4.02
C PRO A 56 6.61 -27.89 3.32
N SER A 57 6.19 -28.77 2.41
CA SER A 57 7.11 -29.62 1.61
C SER A 57 7.96 -28.83 0.60
N GLU A 58 7.54 -27.62 0.26
CA GLU A 58 8.22 -26.74 -0.71
C GLU A 58 9.09 -25.68 -0.03
N ALA A 59 9.10 -25.69 1.34
CA ALA A 59 9.83 -24.71 2.12
C ALA A 59 11.34 -24.74 1.81
N ARG A 60 11.92 -23.58 1.51
CA ARG A 60 13.34 -23.42 1.18
C ARG A 60 13.79 -21.96 1.26
N ILE A 61 15.08 -21.75 1.30
CA ILE A 61 15.70 -20.45 1.09
C ILE A 61 16.64 -20.49 -0.11
N GLU A 62 16.51 -19.52 -0.97
CA GLU A 62 17.41 -19.25 -2.09
C GLU A 62 18.14 -17.94 -1.86
N VAL A 63 19.45 -17.91 -2.06
CA VAL A 63 20.27 -16.71 -1.95
C VAL A 63 20.82 -16.34 -3.32
N TYR A 64 20.54 -15.15 -3.74
CA TYR A 64 21.03 -14.59 -5.00
C TYR A 64 22.05 -13.51 -4.70
N VAL A 65 23.18 -13.55 -5.42
CA VAL A 65 24.28 -12.60 -5.25
C VAL A 65 24.64 -11.97 -6.58
N SER A 66 24.73 -10.65 -6.59
CA SER A 66 25.23 -9.87 -7.72
C SER A 66 26.20 -8.79 -7.28
N GLY A 67 27.07 -8.35 -8.20
CA GLY A 67 27.96 -7.21 -7.95
C GLY A 67 27.21 -5.88 -8.08
N ASN A 68 27.68 -4.86 -7.38
CA ASN A 68 27.06 -3.52 -7.40
C ASN A 68 27.37 -2.70 -8.68
N ASN A 69 28.08 -3.28 -9.68
CA ASN A 69 28.56 -2.58 -10.88
C ASN A 69 27.60 -2.65 -12.07
N GLY A 70 26.39 -3.21 -11.92
CA GLY A 70 25.45 -3.38 -13.04
C GLY A 70 25.83 -4.46 -14.06
N HIS A 71 26.98 -5.09 -13.93
CA HIS A 71 27.40 -6.24 -14.74
C HIS A 71 27.07 -7.54 -13.97
N TYR A 72 25.96 -8.15 -14.33
CA TYR A 72 25.38 -9.30 -13.61
C TYR A 72 26.14 -10.61 -13.83
N SER A 73 27.13 -10.65 -14.74
CA SER A 73 27.71 -11.92 -15.23
C SER A 73 29.15 -12.23 -14.84
N ASP A 74 29.87 -11.35 -14.13
CA ASP A 74 31.33 -11.46 -14.09
C ASP A 74 31.93 -11.91 -12.76
N LEU A 75 31.13 -12.20 -11.72
CA LEU A 75 31.67 -12.73 -10.47
C LEU A 75 31.66 -14.26 -10.48
N SER A 76 32.84 -14.85 -10.35
CA SER A 76 32.94 -16.28 -10.11
C SER A 76 32.44 -16.63 -8.70
N LYS A 77 32.03 -17.86 -8.49
CA LYS A 77 31.54 -18.34 -7.20
C LYS A 77 32.62 -18.21 -6.11
N GLU A 78 33.88 -18.41 -6.49
CA GLU A 78 35.05 -18.26 -5.61
C GLU A 78 35.24 -16.79 -5.18
N GLU A 79 35.09 -15.83 -6.09
CA GLU A 79 35.19 -14.42 -5.77
C GLU A 79 34.02 -13.97 -4.87
N VAL A 80 32.80 -14.46 -5.10
CA VAL A 80 31.67 -14.21 -4.20
C VAL A 80 31.94 -14.76 -2.82
N GLN A 81 32.41 -16.02 -2.71
CA GLN A 81 32.75 -16.61 -1.42
C GLN A 81 33.79 -15.79 -0.67
N LYS A 82 34.89 -15.40 -1.35
CA LYS A 82 35.94 -14.58 -0.78
C LYS A 82 35.40 -13.24 -0.24
N ARG A 83 34.58 -12.53 -1.02
CA ARG A 83 33.97 -11.26 -0.56
C ARG A 83 33.01 -11.46 0.59
N LEU A 84 32.22 -12.52 0.59
CA LEU A 84 31.33 -12.83 1.72
C LEU A 84 32.13 -13.06 3.02
N GLU A 85 33.22 -13.82 2.94
CA GLU A 85 34.09 -14.09 4.10
C GLU A 85 34.82 -12.84 4.60
N GLU A 86 35.35 -12.02 3.69
CA GLU A 86 36.13 -10.82 4.04
C GLU A 86 35.25 -9.65 4.49
N ASP A 87 34.18 -9.36 3.76
CA ASP A 87 33.48 -8.08 3.78
C ASP A 87 32.10 -8.16 4.48
N TYR A 88 31.55 -9.37 4.72
CA TYR A 88 30.20 -9.54 5.25
C TYR A 88 30.12 -10.41 6.50
N GLU A 89 29.14 -10.11 7.36
CA GLU A 89 28.56 -11.05 8.30
C GLU A 89 27.47 -11.83 7.55
N PHE A 90 27.81 -13.04 7.10
CA PHE A 90 26.90 -13.87 6.32
C PHE A 90 26.60 -15.16 7.06
N SER A 91 25.31 -15.41 7.34
CA SER A 91 24.87 -16.65 8.00
C SER A 91 23.44 -17.01 7.65
N ILE A 92 23.16 -18.31 7.53
CA ILE A 92 21.82 -18.87 7.37
C ILE A 92 21.68 -20.02 8.35
N THR A 93 20.87 -19.83 9.37
CA THR A 93 20.63 -20.83 10.43
C THR A 93 19.16 -21.12 10.55
N SER A 94 18.82 -22.38 10.83
CA SER A 94 17.47 -22.83 11.10
C SER A 94 17.49 -23.63 12.39
N SER A 95 16.76 -23.20 13.39
CA SER A 95 16.62 -23.86 14.70
C SER A 95 15.35 -23.43 15.41
N ASN A 96 14.75 -24.31 16.18
CA ASN A 96 13.54 -24.02 16.97
C ASN A 96 12.42 -23.39 16.13
N HIS A 97 12.15 -23.91 14.93
CA HIS A 97 11.14 -23.39 13.99
C HIS A 97 11.41 -21.95 13.51
N LYS A 98 12.61 -21.43 13.72
CA LYS A 98 13.01 -20.08 13.28
C LYS A 98 14.13 -20.17 12.24
N LEU A 99 13.92 -19.51 11.12
CA LEU A 99 14.94 -19.22 10.11
C LEU A 99 15.55 -17.85 10.39
N VAL A 100 16.89 -17.78 10.46
CA VAL A 100 17.65 -16.52 10.54
C VAL A 100 18.59 -16.44 9.36
N ALA A 101 18.44 -15.42 8.51
CA ALA A 101 19.25 -15.15 7.33
C ALA A 101 19.88 -13.74 7.42
N ILE A 102 21.18 -13.67 7.55
CA ILE A 102 21.91 -12.40 7.73
C ILE A 102 22.94 -12.23 6.62
N ALA A 103 22.97 -11.04 6.02
CA ALA A 103 23.95 -10.62 5.03
C ALA A 103 24.30 -9.12 5.21
N LYS A 104 24.99 -8.79 6.30
CA LYS A 104 25.37 -7.42 6.65
C LYS A 104 26.83 -7.13 6.30
N THR A 105 27.10 -5.93 5.79
CA THR A 105 28.47 -5.47 5.66
C THR A 105 29.16 -5.34 7.02
N LYS A 106 30.40 -5.80 7.13
CA LYS A 106 31.21 -5.63 8.36
C LYS A 106 31.51 -4.16 8.61
N ARG A 107 31.70 -3.80 9.90
CA ARG A 107 32.08 -2.44 10.28
C ARG A 107 33.38 -2.02 9.58
N GLY A 108 33.41 -0.78 9.04
CA GLY A 108 34.57 -0.24 8.36
C GLY A 108 34.70 -0.62 6.88
N PHE A 109 33.77 -1.40 6.35
CA PHE A 109 33.72 -1.67 4.92
C PHE A 109 33.21 -0.43 4.16
N HIS A 110 34.07 0.16 3.30
CA HIS A 110 33.75 1.37 2.53
C HIS A 110 33.99 1.22 1.02
N ASN A 111 34.37 0.01 0.56
CA ASN A 111 34.67 -0.20 -0.85
C ASN A 111 33.40 -0.57 -1.65
N TRP A 112 32.67 0.46 -2.12
CA TRP A 112 31.46 0.25 -2.90
C TRP A 112 31.66 -0.60 -4.17
N LYS A 113 32.87 -0.62 -4.78
CA LYS A 113 33.17 -1.43 -5.95
C LYS A 113 33.21 -2.94 -5.65
N ARG A 114 33.46 -3.30 -4.40
CA ARG A 114 33.43 -4.69 -3.92
C ARG A 114 32.08 -5.07 -3.31
N SER A 115 31.18 -4.12 -3.12
CA SER A 115 29.86 -4.40 -2.55
C SER A 115 29.10 -5.43 -3.36
N LEU A 116 28.41 -6.30 -2.65
CA LEU A 116 27.51 -7.31 -3.20
C LEU A 116 26.07 -6.94 -2.88
N ASN A 117 25.17 -7.15 -3.82
CA ASN A 117 23.75 -7.22 -3.57
C ASN A 117 23.40 -8.67 -3.22
N ILE A 118 23.01 -8.93 -1.98
CA ILE A 118 22.68 -10.26 -1.48
C ILE A 118 21.20 -10.30 -1.19
N SER A 119 20.45 -10.97 -2.05
CA SER A 119 18.99 -11.06 -1.97
C SER A 119 18.56 -12.43 -1.47
N PHE A 120 17.50 -12.42 -0.66
CA PHE A 120 16.89 -13.64 -0.14
C PHE A 120 15.53 -13.87 -0.78
N ALA A 121 15.31 -15.09 -1.32
CA ALA A 121 13.99 -15.58 -1.67
C ALA A 121 13.66 -16.73 -0.72
N ILE A 122 12.69 -16.51 0.14
CA ILE A 122 12.35 -17.40 1.26
C ILE A 122 10.94 -17.94 1.02
N PHE A 123 10.81 -19.24 1.04
CA PHE A 123 9.55 -19.96 0.87
C PHE A 123 9.27 -20.73 2.15
N VAL A 124 8.17 -20.40 2.82
CA VAL A 124 7.82 -20.95 4.16
C VAL A 124 6.31 -21.25 4.24
N PRO A 125 5.83 -21.99 5.24
CA PRO A 125 4.39 -22.14 5.46
C PRO A 125 3.69 -20.78 5.57
N SER A 126 2.47 -20.68 5.05
CA SER A 126 1.72 -19.40 4.99
C SER A 126 1.45 -18.78 6.37
N GLU A 127 1.40 -19.58 7.43
CA GLU A 127 1.19 -19.10 8.81
C GLU A 127 2.47 -18.60 9.50
N SER A 128 3.60 -18.52 8.77
CA SER A 128 4.86 -18.02 9.33
C SER A 128 4.83 -16.51 9.51
N SER A 129 5.37 -16.03 10.64
CA SER A 129 5.57 -14.61 10.90
C SER A 129 6.96 -14.14 10.43
N THR A 130 7.09 -12.87 10.05
CA THR A 130 8.35 -12.34 9.51
C THR A 130 8.84 -11.10 10.23
N HIS A 131 10.18 -10.98 10.35
CA HIS A 131 10.87 -9.75 10.73
C HIS A 131 11.99 -9.48 9.72
N LEU A 132 11.77 -8.50 8.82
CA LEU A 132 12.61 -8.31 7.64
C LEU A 132 13.21 -6.91 7.60
N ASN A 133 14.51 -6.83 7.36
CA ASN A 133 15.21 -5.56 7.23
C ASN A 133 16.15 -5.56 6.03
N THR A 134 16.08 -4.52 5.21
CA THR A 134 17.08 -4.25 4.19
C THR A 134 17.40 -2.76 4.13
N SER A 135 18.58 -2.37 3.63
CA SER A 135 18.87 -0.95 3.45
C SER A 135 18.62 -0.47 2.03
N GLY A 136 18.97 -1.28 1.03
CA GLY A 136 18.90 -0.86 -0.38
C GLY A 136 17.76 -1.47 -1.18
N GLY A 137 17.47 -2.74 -0.95
CA GLY A 137 16.52 -3.49 -1.76
C GLY A 137 15.07 -3.31 -1.35
N GLY A 138 14.17 -3.80 -2.19
CA GLY A 138 12.75 -3.89 -1.88
C GLY A 138 12.42 -5.11 -1.02
N ILE A 139 11.23 -5.09 -0.41
CA ILE A 139 10.67 -6.23 0.31
C ILE A 139 9.36 -6.64 -0.35
N MET A 140 9.20 -7.94 -0.60
CA MET A 140 7.98 -8.51 -1.16
C MET A 140 7.46 -9.62 -0.24
N LEU A 141 6.20 -9.51 0.13
CA LEU A 141 5.44 -10.52 0.88
C LEU A 141 4.28 -11.04 0.02
N ASP A 142 4.14 -12.34 -0.05
CA ASP A 142 3.04 -12.96 -0.80
C ASP A 142 2.48 -14.16 -0.04
N ASN A 143 1.15 -14.24 0.08
CA ASN A 143 0.42 -15.37 0.64
C ASN A 143 0.83 -15.75 2.08
N LEU A 144 0.88 -14.77 2.99
CA LEU A 144 1.21 -14.96 4.40
C LEU A 144 0.03 -14.63 5.32
N SER A 145 0.01 -15.26 6.51
CA SER A 145 -1.04 -15.03 7.50
C SER A 145 -0.44 -15.06 8.91
N GLY A 146 0.26 -14.00 9.29
CA GLY A 146 0.97 -13.96 10.57
C GLY A 146 1.14 -12.53 11.08
N THR A 147 2.24 -12.33 11.78
CA THR A 147 2.73 -10.99 12.14
C THR A 147 3.90 -10.64 11.23
N GLU A 148 3.69 -9.65 10.38
CA GLU A 148 4.66 -9.23 9.38
C GLU A 148 5.21 -7.85 9.75
N ASP A 149 6.48 -7.79 10.11
CA ASP A 149 7.21 -6.55 10.40
C ASP A 149 8.39 -6.42 9.44
N PHE A 150 8.37 -5.36 8.61
CA PHE A 150 9.36 -5.25 7.55
C PHE A 150 9.74 -3.80 7.25
N ASN A 151 11.04 -3.57 7.09
CA ASN A 151 11.59 -2.24 6.91
C ASN A 151 12.65 -2.21 5.80
N THR A 152 12.61 -1.16 4.99
CA THR A 152 13.70 -0.83 4.06
C THR A 152 14.00 0.68 4.09
N SER A 153 15.20 1.08 3.69
CA SER A 153 15.51 2.52 3.56
C SER A 153 15.30 3.01 2.13
N GLY A 154 15.69 2.25 1.13
CA GLY A 154 15.67 2.70 -0.27
C GLY A 154 14.61 2.05 -1.14
N GLY A 155 14.33 0.79 -0.94
CA GLY A 155 13.45 0.00 -1.81
C GLY A 155 11.97 0.21 -1.58
N GLY A 156 11.17 -0.31 -2.50
CA GLY A 156 9.71 -0.37 -2.37
C GLY A 156 9.26 -1.55 -1.52
N LEU A 157 8.01 -1.49 -1.07
CA LEU A 157 7.32 -2.57 -0.37
C LEU A 157 6.18 -3.09 -1.24
N HIS A 158 6.12 -4.40 -1.44
CA HIS A 158 5.03 -5.07 -2.13
C HIS A 158 4.40 -6.11 -1.21
N VAL A 159 3.13 -5.97 -0.92
CA VAL A 159 2.37 -6.84 -0.02
C VAL A 159 1.16 -7.38 -0.76
N LYS A 160 1.10 -8.69 -0.92
CA LYS A 160 0.02 -9.35 -1.66
C LYS A 160 -0.53 -10.53 -0.92
N LYS A 161 -1.87 -10.61 -0.80
CA LYS A 161 -2.57 -11.74 -0.15
C LYS A 161 -2.06 -12.02 1.26
N VAL A 162 -1.82 -10.96 2.03
CA VAL A 162 -1.33 -11.08 3.41
C VAL A 162 -2.46 -10.76 4.39
N SER A 163 -2.52 -11.49 5.50
CA SER A 163 -3.50 -11.27 6.57
C SER A 163 -2.85 -11.31 7.95
N GLY A 164 -3.52 -10.74 8.95
CA GLY A 164 -3.03 -10.63 10.32
C GLY A 164 -2.51 -9.23 10.65
N GLN A 165 -1.37 -9.15 11.31
CA GLN A 165 -0.75 -7.88 11.66
C GLN A 165 0.36 -7.54 10.65
N ILE A 166 0.12 -6.54 9.82
CA ILE A 166 1.03 -6.12 8.75
C ILE A 166 1.59 -4.74 9.09
N THR A 167 2.89 -4.65 9.34
CA THR A 167 3.58 -3.39 9.64
C THR A 167 4.78 -3.22 8.73
N GLY A 168 4.72 -2.23 7.84
CA GLY A 168 5.77 -2.01 6.83
C GLY A 168 6.22 -0.55 6.74
N ARG A 169 7.52 -0.33 6.65
CA ARG A 169 8.10 1.01 6.52
C ARG A 169 9.18 1.08 5.46
N THR A 170 9.13 2.15 4.68
CA THR A 170 10.26 2.53 3.81
C THR A 170 10.54 4.03 3.91
N SER A 171 11.75 4.46 3.58
CA SER A 171 12.04 5.89 3.53
C SER A 171 11.92 6.47 2.12
N GLY A 172 12.41 5.76 1.11
CA GLY A 172 12.46 6.28 -0.26
C GLY A 172 11.46 5.67 -1.21
N GLY A 173 11.17 4.39 -1.07
CA GLY A 173 10.36 3.63 -2.02
C GLY A 173 8.85 3.88 -1.92
N GLY A 174 8.13 3.48 -2.94
CA GLY A 174 6.68 3.37 -2.91
C GLY A 174 6.22 2.09 -2.21
N ILE A 175 4.95 2.04 -1.87
CA ILE A 175 4.30 0.89 -1.26
C ILE A 175 3.12 0.48 -2.13
N HIS A 176 3.04 -0.81 -2.44
CA HIS A 176 1.88 -1.40 -3.10
C HIS A 176 1.36 -2.54 -2.22
N VAL A 177 0.07 -2.46 -1.86
CA VAL A 177 -0.60 -3.51 -1.07
C VAL A 177 -1.89 -3.92 -1.77
N GLU A 178 -2.04 -5.22 -2.00
CA GLU A 178 -3.22 -5.77 -2.68
C GLU A 178 -3.73 -7.06 -2.03
N ASP A 179 -5.03 -7.29 -2.15
CA ASP A 179 -5.71 -8.53 -1.69
C ASP A 179 -5.43 -8.88 -0.21
N SER A 180 -5.17 -7.88 0.63
CA SER A 180 -4.71 -8.06 2.02
C SER A 180 -5.74 -7.58 3.03
N LYS A 181 -5.69 -8.13 4.26
CA LYS A 181 -6.76 -7.89 5.24
C LYS A 181 -6.30 -7.87 6.70
N GLU A 182 -7.21 -7.43 7.58
CA GLU A 182 -7.14 -7.30 9.03
C GLU A 182 -6.44 -6.02 9.49
N ASN A 183 -5.19 -6.05 9.95
CA ASN A 183 -4.53 -4.85 10.45
C ASN A 183 -3.33 -4.48 9.56
N ILE A 184 -3.48 -3.43 8.78
CA ILE A 184 -2.51 -2.95 7.80
C ILE A 184 -2.00 -1.58 8.24
N ASP A 185 -0.72 -1.46 8.60
CA ASP A 185 -0.05 -0.20 8.96
C ASP A 185 1.21 -0.03 8.09
N LEU A 186 1.09 0.80 7.06
CA LEU A 186 2.13 1.00 6.07
C LEU A 186 2.54 2.47 5.95
N SER A 187 3.84 2.74 5.94
CA SER A 187 4.34 4.11 5.85
C SER A 187 5.57 4.27 4.98
N THR A 188 5.62 5.38 4.26
CA THR A 188 6.80 5.82 3.52
C THR A 188 7.06 7.32 3.74
N SER A 189 8.29 7.77 3.51
CA SER A 189 8.57 9.22 3.55
C SER A 189 8.52 9.86 2.16
N GLY A 190 9.03 9.19 1.14
CA GLY A 190 9.18 9.77 -0.20
C GLY A 190 8.18 9.26 -1.23
N GLY A 191 7.90 7.97 -1.24
CA GLY A 191 7.07 7.33 -2.25
C GLY A 191 5.57 7.52 -2.08
N GLY A 192 4.81 7.13 -3.08
CA GLY A 192 3.35 6.99 -2.98
C GLY A 192 2.96 5.65 -2.35
N ILE A 193 1.69 5.53 -1.96
CA ILE A 193 1.11 4.27 -1.50
C ILE A 193 -0.11 3.95 -2.37
N GLU A 194 -0.15 2.75 -2.90
CA GLU A 194 -1.28 2.20 -3.62
C GLU A 194 -1.84 1.02 -2.81
N ALA A 195 -3.12 1.09 -2.49
CA ALA A 195 -3.84 0.04 -1.77
C ALA A 195 -5.05 -0.41 -2.60
N GLU A 196 -5.15 -1.69 -2.87
CA GLU A 196 -6.17 -2.24 -3.72
C GLU A 196 -6.77 -3.53 -3.14
N ARG A 197 -8.11 -3.62 -3.12
CA ARG A 197 -8.87 -4.80 -2.62
C ARG A 197 -8.45 -5.23 -1.20
N CYS A 198 -8.28 -4.25 -0.33
CA CYS A 198 -7.90 -4.50 1.06
C CYS A 198 -9.07 -4.28 2.02
N SER A 199 -9.05 -4.98 3.16
CA SER A 199 -10.12 -4.86 4.15
C SER A 199 -9.64 -4.91 5.61
N GLY A 200 -10.39 -4.30 6.52
CA GLY A 200 -10.13 -4.28 7.96
C GLY A 200 -9.72 -2.90 8.50
N ASN A 201 -8.70 -2.87 9.35
CA ASN A 201 -8.15 -1.62 9.87
C ASN A 201 -6.92 -1.24 9.03
N ILE A 202 -7.05 -0.21 8.23
CA ILE A 202 -6.05 0.19 7.24
C ILE A 202 -5.51 1.57 7.59
N ARG A 203 -4.22 1.66 7.86
CA ARG A 203 -3.50 2.92 8.09
C ARG A 203 -2.39 3.09 7.06
N LEU A 204 -2.49 4.15 6.27
CA LEU A 204 -1.55 4.46 5.20
C LEU A 204 -1.01 5.89 5.38
N ASN A 205 0.30 6.02 5.51
CA ASN A 205 0.94 7.31 5.73
C ASN A 205 2.10 7.54 4.76
N THR A 206 2.11 8.69 4.11
CA THR A 206 3.29 9.17 3.37
C THR A 206 3.55 10.64 3.67
N SER A 207 4.78 11.11 3.46
CA SER A 207 5.07 12.55 3.59
C SER A 207 5.06 13.24 2.23
N GLY A 208 5.62 12.63 1.19
CA GLY A 208 5.79 13.27 -0.12
C GLY A 208 4.86 12.77 -1.20
N GLY A 209 4.55 11.48 -1.21
CA GLY A 209 3.81 10.83 -2.30
C GLY A 209 2.30 10.99 -2.23
N SER A 210 1.65 10.53 -3.29
CA SER A 210 0.19 10.44 -3.35
C SER A 210 -0.30 9.11 -2.78
N LEU A 211 -1.58 9.07 -2.41
CA LEU A 211 -2.29 7.87 -1.98
C LEU A 211 -3.35 7.50 -3.03
N GLU A 212 -3.33 6.23 -3.46
CA GLU A 212 -4.32 5.64 -4.35
C GLU A 212 -5.05 4.53 -3.59
N LEU A 213 -6.37 4.66 -3.42
CA LEU A 213 -7.21 3.83 -2.56
C LEU A 213 -8.34 3.21 -3.38
N ASN A 214 -8.20 1.94 -3.75
CA ASN A 214 -9.16 1.30 -4.64
C ASN A 214 -9.78 0.04 -4.01
N ASP A 215 -11.12 -0.02 -3.98
CA ASP A 215 -11.89 -1.16 -3.46
C ASP A 215 -11.47 -1.55 -2.04
N LEU A 216 -11.60 -0.60 -1.11
CA LEU A 216 -11.27 -0.79 0.29
C LEU A 216 -12.52 -0.92 1.16
N ASP A 217 -12.47 -1.77 2.18
CA ASP A 217 -13.59 -2.01 3.12
C ASP A 217 -13.12 -2.04 4.57
N GLY A 218 -13.70 -1.20 5.42
CA GLY A 218 -13.42 -1.17 6.87
C GLY A 218 -13.13 0.21 7.44
N ASN A 219 -12.19 0.29 8.37
CA ASN A 219 -11.75 1.54 8.99
C ASN A 219 -10.43 1.99 8.34
N ILE A 220 -10.51 3.03 7.53
CA ILE A 220 -9.41 3.46 6.69
C ILE A 220 -8.92 4.84 7.15
N SER A 221 -7.63 4.94 7.45
CA SER A 221 -6.94 6.20 7.71
C SER A 221 -5.82 6.40 6.69
N ALA A 222 -5.93 7.42 5.86
CA ALA A 222 -5.00 7.70 4.76
C ALA A 222 -4.51 9.15 4.82
N VAL A 223 -3.21 9.33 5.10
CA VAL A 223 -2.63 10.66 5.36
C VAL A 223 -1.39 10.89 4.50
N THR A 224 -1.32 12.05 3.88
CA THR A 224 -0.12 12.56 3.23
C THR A 224 0.12 14.03 3.59
N SER A 225 1.34 14.54 3.40
CA SER A 225 1.58 15.98 3.57
C SER A 225 1.65 16.70 2.22
N GLY A 226 2.28 16.11 1.20
CA GLY A 226 2.52 16.76 -0.07
C GLY A 226 1.62 16.31 -1.22
N GLY A 227 1.34 15.03 -1.30
CA GLY A 227 0.62 14.42 -2.42
C GLY A 227 -0.89 14.59 -2.38
N GLY A 228 -1.53 14.21 -3.47
CA GLY A 228 -2.99 14.07 -3.54
C GLY A 228 -3.46 12.74 -2.96
N ILE A 229 -4.77 12.63 -2.75
CA ILE A 229 -5.43 11.40 -2.32
C ILE A 229 -6.56 11.13 -3.31
N ASN A 230 -6.48 9.98 -3.97
CA ASN A 230 -7.52 9.49 -4.87
C ASN A 230 -8.12 8.23 -4.28
N GLY A 231 -9.43 8.09 -4.32
CA GLY A 231 -10.11 6.91 -3.79
C GLY A 231 -11.35 6.55 -4.60
N GLU A 232 -11.53 5.27 -4.84
CA GLU A 232 -12.70 4.72 -5.55
C GLU A 232 -13.21 3.45 -4.84
N LYS A 233 -14.53 3.28 -4.81
CA LYS A 233 -15.21 2.08 -4.23
C LYS A 233 -14.84 1.78 -2.78
N ILE A 234 -14.90 2.81 -1.94
CA ILE A 234 -14.56 2.68 -0.52
C ILE A 234 -15.81 2.45 0.32
N LYS A 235 -15.76 1.46 1.22
CA LYS A 235 -16.84 1.11 2.16
C LYS A 235 -16.39 1.23 3.61
N GLY A 236 -17.33 1.55 4.52
CA GLY A 236 -17.10 1.60 5.97
C GLY A 236 -16.84 3.00 6.51
N GLU A 237 -15.65 3.30 7.01
CA GLU A 237 -15.28 4.61 7.55
C GLU A 237 -13.94 5.07 6.95
N LEU A 238 -13.92 6.25 6.33
CA LEU A 238 -12.74 6.84 5.72
C LEU A 238 -12.36 8.15 6.41
N SER A 239 -11.17 8.21 6.99
CA SER A 239 -10.54 9.43 7.45
C SER A 239 -9.33 9.74 6.58
N THR A 240 -9.31 10.89 5.91
CA THR A 240 -8.23 11.25 5.01
C THR A 240 -7.81 12.70 5.15
N HIS A 241 -6.49 12.93 5.10
CA HIS A 241 -5.90 14.27 5.23
C HIS A 241 -4.70 14.45 4.30
N THR A 242 -4.67 15.62 3.67
CA THR A 242 -3.45 16.12 3.02
C THR A 242 -3.23 17.60 3.36
N SER A 243 -1.99 18.08 3.36
CA SER A 243 -1.74 19.51 3.55
C SER A 243 -1.67 20.26 2.23
N GLY A 244 -1.07 19.67 1.20
CA GLY A 244 -0.83 20.35 -0.09
C GLY A 244 -1.67 19.88 -1.26
N GLY A 245 -2.05 18.60 -1.28
CA GLY A 245 -2.72 17.98 -2.43
C GLY A 245 -4.22 18.16 -2.47
N SER A 246 -4.81 17.69 -3.56
CA SER A 246 -6.26 17.55 -3.70
C SER A 246 -6.73 16.19 -3.21
N ILE A 247 -8.00 16.09 -2.86
CA ILE A 247 -8.67 14.86 -2.47
C ILE A 247 -9.79 14.61 -3.48
N ASN A 248 -9.74 13.46 -4.17
CA ASN A 248 -10.74 13.04 -5.13
C ASN A 248 -11.26 11.66 -4.70
N LEU A 249 -12.54 11.58 -4.36
CA LEU A 249 -13.16 10.38 -3.84
C LEU A 249 -14.45 10.07 -4.59
N GLU A 250 -14.53 8.88 -5.21
CA GLU A 250 -15.67 8.48 -6.01
C GLU A 250 -16.25 7.15 -5.54
N ASP A 251 -17.53 6.93 -5.81
CA ASP A 251 -18.27 5.69 -5.53
C ASP A 251 -18.17 5.23 -4.07
N LEU A 252 -18.42 6.14 -3.14
CA LEU A 252 -18.28 5.90 -1.72
C LEU A 252 -19.55 5.36 -1.08
N SER A 253 -19.39 4.29 -0.29
CA SER A 253 -20.41 3.72 0.61
C SER A 253 -19.91 3.79 2.08
N ALA A 254 -19.62 4.99 2.59
CA ALA A 254 -18.85 5.18 3.81
C ALA A 254 -19.26 6.41 4.62
N SER A 255 -18.86 6.43 5.89
CA SER A 255 -18.70 7.65 6.68
C SER A 255 -17.39 8.33 6.31
N ILE A 256 -17.37 9.65 6.14
CA ILE A 256 -16.22 10.35 5.58
C ILE A 256 -15.81 11.51 6.49
N ASP A 257 -14.51 11.60 6.80
CA ASP A 257 -13.84 12.81 7.32
C ASP A 257 -12.64 13.11 6.41
N ALA A 258 -12.78 14.09 5.51
CA ALA A 258 -11.74 14.45 4.55
C ALA A 258 -11.34 15.93 4.72
N SER A 259 -10.03 16.20 4.72
CA SER A 259 -9.52 17.56 4.88
C SER A 259 -8.25 17.83 4.09
N THR A 260 -8.16 19.04 3.52
CA THR A 260 -6.94 19.59 2.91
C THR A 260 -6.76 21.06 3.27
N SER A 261 -5.53 21.55 3.20
CA SER A 261 -5.25 22.98 3.39
C SER A 261 -5.02 23.72 2.07
N GLY A 262 -4.52 23.07 1.04
CA GLY A 262 -4.09 23.74 -0.19
C GLY A 262 -4.76 23.29 -1.48
N GLY A 263 -5.27 22.07 -1.55
CA GLY A 263 -5.91 21.51 -2.76
C GLY A 263 -7.42 21.70 -2.79
N ASN A 264 -8.06 21.03 -3.72
CA ASN A 264 -9.52 20.92 -3.78
C ASN A 264 -9.99 19.61 -3.19
N ILE A 265 -11.26 19.54 -2.82
CA ILE A 265 -11.93 18.32 -2.40
C ILE A 265 -13.08 18.04 -3.38
N ASP A 266 -13.05 16.90 -4.03
CA ASP A 266 -14.14 16.39 -4.86
C ASP A 266 -14.61 15.05 -4.28
N VAL A 267 -15.86 14.98 -3.85
CA VAL A 267 -16.41 13.80 -3.17
C VAL A 267 -17.75 13.43 -3.76
N GLN A 268 -17.84 12.20 -4.28
CA GLN A 268 -19.09 11.61 -4.74
C GLN A 268 -19.49 10.45 -3.83
N ILE A 269 -20.63 10.58 -3.17
CA ILE A 269 -21.18 9.58 -2.25
C ILE A 269 -22.30 8.83 -2.95
N THR A 270 -22.20 7.50 -3.02
CA THR A 270 -23.24 6.63 -3.52
C THR A 270 -24.18 6.18 -2.39
N GLN A 271 -23.60 5.83 -1.24
CA GLN A 271 -24.35 5.48 -0.03
C GLN A 271 -23.66 6.08 1.20
N PRO A 272 -24.22 7.12 1.81
CA PRO A 272 -23.58 7.73 2.97
C PRO A 272 -23.64 6.81 4.19
N GLY A 273 -22.58 6.82 4.98
CA GLY A 273 -22.53 6.17 6.28
C GLY A 273 -23.17 6.99 7.39
N LYS A 274 -22.52 7.08 8.54
CA LYS A 274 -23.03 7.78 9.73
C LYS A 274 -22.90 9.30 9.65
N TYR A 275 -21.94 9.80 8.89
CA TYR A 275 -21.66 11.25 8.76
C TYR A 275 -20.83 11.55 7.50
N VAL A 276 -20.85 12.83 7.10
CA VAL A 276 -19.97 13.41 6.10
C VAL A 276 -19.35 14.68 6.66
N LYS A 277 -18.01 14.72 6.73
CA LYS A 277 -17.26 15.92 7.16
C LYS A 277 -16.20 16.24 6.12
N LEU A 278 -16.28 17.45 5.56
CA LEU A 278 -15.31 17.94 4.58
C LEU A 278 -14.78 19.30 5.04
N ARG A 279 -13.47 19.46 5.07
CA ARG A 279 -12.83 20.73 5.48
C ARG A 279 -11.71 21.11 4.50
N ASN A 280 -11.76 22.36 4.06
CA ASN A 280 -10.73 22.94 3.22
C ASN A 280 -10.43 24.40 3.68
N SER A 281 -9.17 24.76 3.80
CA SER A 281 -8.83 26.10 4.29
C SER A 281 -9.11 27.22 3.27
N GLY A 282 -9.08 26.94 1.95
CA GLY A 282 -9.26 28.00 0.95
C GLY A 282 -9.51 27.52 -0.48
N GLY A 283 -9.59 26.21 -0.71
CA GLY A 283 -9.87 25.65 -2.03
C GLY A 283 -11.37 25.40 -2.26
N ARG A 284 -11.67 24.80 -3.40
CA ARG A 284 -13.04 24.40 -3.76
C ARG A 284 -13.38 23.06 -3.14
N ILE A 285 -14.63 22.90 -2.72
CA ILE A 285 -15.22 21.63 -2.35
C ILE A 285 -16.40 21.35 -3.30
N ASP A 286 -16.32 20.23 -4.02
CA ASP A 286 -17.42 19.71 -4.82
C ASP A 286 -17.97 18.49 -4.08
N LEU A 287 -19.20 18.55 -3.61
CA LEU A 287 -19.85 17.45 -2.91
C LEU A 287 -21.09 17.00 -3.68
N ARG A 288 -21.10 15.71 -4.04
CA ARG A 288 -22.24 15.07 -4.69
C ARG A 288 -22.82 13.99 -3.78
N ILE A 289 -24.10 14.18 -3.40
CA ILE A 289 -24.83 13.28 -2.49
C ILE A 289 -26.08 12.70 -3.15
N PRO A 290 -26.61 11.56 -2.64
CA PRO A 290 -27.85 10.98 -3.14
C PRO A 290 -29.06 11.88 -2.92
N LYS A 291 -29.92 11.99 -3.93
CA LYS A 291 -31.08 12.90 -3.92
C LYS A 291 -32.18 12.51 -2.92
N ASN A 292 -32.35 11.22 -2.65
CA ASN A 292 -33.52 10.69 -1.93
C ASN A 292 -33.23 10.31 -0.45
N ILE A 293 -32.09 10.76 0.09
CA ILE A 293 -31.70 10.49 1.47
C ILE A 293 -31.88 11.75 2.33
N GLY A 294 -32.28 11.57 3.59
CA GLY A 294 -32.41 12.65 4.55
C GLY A 294 -31.07 13.08 5.14
N PHE A 295 -30.79 14.38 5.11
CA PHE A 295 -29.55 14.97 5.63
C PHE A 295 -29.82 16.15 6.55
N ASN A 296 -28.97 16.32 7.56
CA ASN A 296 -28.84 17.55 8.33
C ASN A 296 -27.62 18.30 7.82
N LEU A 297 -27.85 19.37 7.08
CA LEU A 297 -26.81 20.16 6.43
C LEU A 297 -26.31 21.27 7.35
N ASN A 298 -24.98 21.38 7.46
CA ASN A 298 -24.24 22.50 8.04
C ASN A 298 -23.07 22.82 7.12
N ILE A 299 -23.28 23.77 6.20
CA ILE A 299 -22.35 24.06 5.10
C ILE A 299 -22.00 25.55 5.15
N ASN A 300 -20.70 25.86 5.22
CA ASN A 300 -20.18 27.22 5.32
C ASN A 300 -19.04 27.44 4.31
N ALA A 301 -19.05 28.56 3.59
CA ALA A 301 -18.04 28.96 2.61
C ALA A 301 -18.12 30.44 2.31
N GLU A 302 -17.15 31.02 1.56
CA GLU A 302 -17.30 32.34 0.98
C GLU A 302 -18.46 32.40 -0.02
N LYS A 303 -18.65 31.32 -0.79
CA LYS A 303 -19.75 31.20 -1.75
C LYS A 303 -20.20 29.77 -1.90
N ILE A 304 -21.49 29.54 -1.80
CA ILE A 304 -22.13 28.23 -2.01
C ILE A 304 -22.99 28.28 -3.27
N SER A 305 -22.79 27.29 -4.13
CA SER A 305 -23.64 27.02 -5.29
C SER A 305 -24.29 25.64 -5.16
N THR A 306 -25.57 25.54 -5.46
CA THR A 306 -26.29 24.26 -5.42
C THR A 306 -27.40 24.23 -6.44
N GLU A 307 -27.83 23.04 -6.82
CA GLU A 307 -29.09 22.81 -7.48
C GLU A 307 -30.26 23.18 -6.54
N SER A 308 -31.46 23.29 -7.05
CA SER A 308 -32.64 23.58 -6.23
C SER A 308 -32.83 22.56 -5.12
N LEU A 309 -32.87 23.01 -3.87
CA LEU A 309 -33.10 22.18 -2.68
C LEU A 309 -34.61 21.91 -2.52
N SER A 310 -35.07 20.78 -3.06
CA SER A 310 -36.44 20.32 -2.81
C SER A 310 -36.55 19.69 -1.42
N ASN A 311 -37.68 19.89 -0.71
CA ASN A 311 -37.90 19.35 0.65
C ASN A 311 -36.84 19.79 1.67
N PHE A 312 -36.36 21.03 1.56
CA PHE A 312 -35.45 21.63 2.52
C PHE A 312 -36.18 22.51 3.51
N ASN A 313 -35.85 22.37 4.78
CA ASN A 313 -36.35 23.19 5.86
C ASN A 313 -35.17 23.76 6.67
N GLY A 314 -34.95 25.06 6.57
CA GLY A 314 -33.79 25.70 7.20
C GLY A 314 -33.43 27.06 6.60
N THR A 315 -32.20 27.46 6.87
CA THR A 315 -31.62 28.70 6.36
C THR A 315 -30.78 28.41 5.11
N PHE A 316 -31.00 29.18 4.05
CA PHE A 316 -30.21 29.18 2.84
C PHE A 316 -29.76 30.59 2.52
N LYS A 317 -28.47 30.84 2.56
CA LYS A 317 -27.79 32.09 2.18
C LYS A 317 -26.70 31.80 1.17
N GLU A 318 -26.07 32.84 0.66
CA GLU A 318 -24.95 32.70 -0.32
C GLU A 318 -23.71 32.02 0.31
N ASP A 319 -23.52 32.16 1.62
CA ASP A 319 -22.36 31.70 2.41
C ASP A 319 -22.71 30.60 3.42
N GLU A 320 -24.00 30.31 3.64
CA GLU A 320 -24.46 29.35 4.68
C GLU A 320 -25.65 28.52 4.20
N ILE A 321 -25.61 27.21 4.41
CA ILE A 321 -26.77 26.32 4.37
C ILE A 321 -26.86 25.58 5.72
N TYR A 322 -27.92 25.83 6.46
CA TYR A 322 -28.17 25.18 7.76
C TYR A 322 -29.61 24.71 7.85
N GLY A 323 -29.83 23.39 7.93
CA GLY A 323 -31.18 22.83 8.01
C GLY A 323 -31.29 21.38 7.66
N SER A 324 -32.51 20.90 7.47
CA SER A 324 -32.83 19.52 7.16
C SER A 324 -33.29 19.38 5.73
N LEU A 325 -32.69 18.49 5.00
CA LEU A 325 -33.05 18.05 3.65
C LEU A 325 -33.78 16.70 3.74
N ASN A 326 -34.91 16.53 3.06
CA ASN A 326 -35.75 15.31 3.07
C ASN A 326 -36.08 14.81 4.49
N GLY A 327 -36.42 15.73 5.42
CA GLY A 327 -36.79 15.40 6.81
C GLY A 327 -35.61 15.21 7.75
N GLY A 328 -34.39 15.43 7.32
CA GLY A 328 -33.19 15.30 8.14
C GLY A 328 -32.70 13.86 8.26
N GLY A 329 -31.58 13.67 8.96
CA GLY A 329 -30.97 12.38 9.18
C GLY A 329 -29.44 12.46 9.30
N ILE A 330 -28.72 12.03 8.29
CA ILE A 330 -27.25 11.94 8.30
C ILE A 330 -26.64 13.36 8.37
N PRO A 331 -25.78 13.65 9.35
CA PRO A 331 -25.12 14.94 9.45
C PRO A 331 -24.08 15.12 8.32
N VAL A 332 -24.16 16.25 7.65
CA VAL A 332 -23.24 16.71 6.62
C VAL A 332 -22.67 18.05 7.07
N THR A 333 -21.40 18.07 7.41
CA THR A 333 -20.66 19.28 7.80
C THR A 333 -19.61 19.58 6.76
N VAL A 334 -19.71 20.73 6.08
CA VAL A 334 -18.77 21.14 5.05
C VAL A 334 -18.32 22.56 5.32
N ASP A 335 -17.00 22.75 5.40
CA ASP A 335 -16.39 24.05 5.64
C ASP A 335 -15.27 24.29 4.62
N ALA A 336 -15.42 25.30 3.79
CA ALA A 336 -14.42 25.69 2.81
C ALA A 336 -13.61 26.94 3.21
N GLY A 337 -13.77 27.43 4.44
CA GLY A 337 -13.10 28.66 4.88
C GLY A 337 -13.32 29.82 3.90
N GLY A 338 -12.26 30.35 3.30
CA GLY A 338 -12.32 31.35 2.22
C GLY A 338 -12.58 30.83 0.81
N GLY A 339 -12.97 29.56 0.68
CA GLY A 339 -13.19 28.90 -0.63
C GLY A 339 -14.67 28.83 -1.03
N ARG A 340 -14.92 28.00 -2.03
CA ARG A 340 -16.26 27.81 -2.61
C ARG A 340 -16.75 26.39 -2.45
N ILE A 341 -18.05 26.23 -2.27
CA ILE A 341 -18.69 24.91 -2.23
C ILE A 341 -19.69 24.80 -3.38
N HIS A 342 -19.64 23.65 -4.05
CA HIS A 342 -20.66 23.23 -5.00
C HIS A 342 -21.33 21.94 -4.47
N LEU A 343 -22.59 22.03 -4.11
CA LEU A 343 -23.41 20.89 -3.69
C LEU A 343 -24.29 20.44 -4.85
N SER A 344 -24.21 19.19 -5.25
CA SER A 344 -25.01 18.59 -6.30
C SER A 344 -25.63 17.27 -5.87
N PHE A 345 -26.60 16.77 -6.64
CA PHE A 345 -27.35 15.55 -6.31
C PHE A 345 -27.27 14.52 -7.44
N LYS A 346 -27.29 13.24 -7.03
CA LYS A 346 -27.29 12.10 -7.94
C LYS A 346 -28.56 11.28 -7.80
#